data_8b8ed5bdb0ba7cf2edcf0cf0121b3248
#
_entry.id   8b8ed5bdb0ba7cf2edcf0cf0121b3248
#
_cell.length_a   1.000
_cell.length_b   1.000
_cell.length_c   1.000
_cell.angle_alpha   90.00
_cell.angle_beta   90.00
_cell.angle_gamma   90.00
#
_symmetry.space_group_name_H-M   'P 1'
#
loop_
_entity.id
_entity.type
_entity.pdbx_description
1 polymer ?
#
loop_
_entity_poly.entity_id
_entity_poly.type
_entity_poly.pdbx_seq_one_letter_code
_entity_poly.pdbx_strand_id
1 'polypeptide(L)'
;MTFSDWLLVGTLLALGGSWNVIHADGGSERNCSAIPPYLPSTVVNTTLRLQALREDMSSFNVSAYIIPGTDAHLSEYIAPRDARMAFMTGFTGSAGTAVVTLNKAVLWTDSRYWVQAERQMDCNWELERDVNAYSIFCVRDPCRMYYCIMVAFSNPIETYESYSYNLVPAKLMLKSIPDNLVDRVWTDRPLIPPDNLIRLPDRVVGVCVCHFFLSASGLFNLRGNDVPYNPFFYSYTLLTLNEIWLFVHKDRVTEDLKLYLNSTCYLAHCVQLLEYEQVRVMLKNYMTTSGVKVWIGTEYTNYALYELITPEKLLTSAYSPVLTTKAVKDETEQRILRDAHVRDAVAVIQLLMWLEKVVPEGKETEMTAAYYVNDKQKDSRGPSFETISASGPNAALAHYSPSNATSRKLTVDEMYLVDSGGQYLDGTTDITRTVHWGTPTDMQKVQVALWGVNMEMLGRRALWEVGLNYGHGTGHGVGNYFGVHEWPVGFQSNNIPFREGMFTSIEPGYYKENDFGIRIEDVVVIVPAHTKYGHNYLTFETVSLVPYDRKLIDTSLMSTQQLQWLDNYYLTIRELMGAELDRQGLTEEKKWMLKHTVPFQRATDSAAISSLSLTLTALATALLHNLL
;
A
#
# COMPACT_ATOMS: atom_id res chain seq x y z
N MET A 1 39.64 21.91 10.98
CA MET A 1 38.61 22.10 12.02
C MET A 1 38.82 20.98 13.04
N THR A 2 39.10 21.32 14.26
CA THR A 2 39.44 20.39 15.33
C THR A 2 38.17 20.06 16.15
N PHE A 3 38.21 18.94 16.86
CA PHE A 3 37.11 18.42 17.68
C PHE A 3 36.54 19.42 18.73
N SER A 4 37.23 20.52 18.99
CA SER A 4 36.81 21.62 19.86
C SER A 4 35.80 22.58 19.22
N ASP A 5 35.68 22.59 17.88
CA ASP A 5 34.78 23.53 17.17
C ASP A 5 33.32 23.02 17.20
N TRP A 6 33.10 21.73 17.46
CA TRP A 6 31.77 21.13 17.57
C TRP A 6 31.12 21.32 18.95
N LEU A 7 31.91 21.56 19.99
CA LEU A 7 31.40 21.80 21.34
C LEU A 7 30.84 23.21 21.52
N LEU A 8 31.23 24.16 20.69
CA LEU A 8 30.75 25.56 20.75
C LEU A 8 29.40 25.76 20.04
N VAL A 9 29.06 24.93 19.06
CA VAL A 9 27.76 24.98 18.35
C VAL A 9 26.66 24.32 19.18
N GLY A 10 26.99 23.28 19.96
CA GLY A 10 26.04 22.59 20.83
C GLY A 10 25.58 23.40 22.06
N THR A 11 26.39 24.37 22.52
CA THR A 11 26.09 25.16 23.73
C THR A 11 25.32 26.45 23.44
N LEU A 12 25.29 26.92 22.19
CA LEU A 12 24.53 28.12 21.78
C LEU A 12 23.06 27.85 21.44
N LEU A 13 22.66 26.57 21.31
CA LEU A 13 21.26 26.17 21.09
C LEU A 13 20.48 25.86 22.40
N ALA A 14 21.13 25.92 23.56
CA ALA A 14 20.50 25.61 24.86
C ALA A 14 20.04 26.84 25.67
N LEU A 15 20.25 28.06 25.16
CA LEU A 15 19.83 29.30 25.83
C LEU A 15 19.01 30.19 24.89
N GLY A 16 17.75 29.92 24.76
CA GLY A 16 16.87 30.81 23.99
C GLY A 16 15.39 30.47 24.03
N GLY A 17 14.71 31.04 24.99
CA GLY A 17 13.35 31.54 24.81
C GLY A 17 12.24 30.50 24.69
N SER A 18 11.40 30.45 25.70
CA SER A 18 10.03 29.95 25.60
C SER A 18 9.27 30.65 24.46
N TRP A 19 9.15 30.01 23.31
CA TRP A 19 8.21 30.39 22.27
C TRP A 19 6.84 29.87 22.69
N ASN A 20 5.92 30.75 23.02
CA ASN A 20 4.52 30.46 23.07
C ASN A 20 4.07 30.11 21.64
N VAL A 21 4.00 28.81 21.34
CA VAL A 21 3.39 28.34 20.08
C VAL A 21 1.88 28.61 20.21
N ILE A 22 1.41 29.56 19.46
CA ILE A 22 -0.03 29.74 19.21
C ILE A 22 -0.46 28.49 18.45
N HIS A 23 -1.14 27.56 19.11
CA HIS A 23 -1.74 26.39 18.50
C HIS A 23 -2.83 26.88 17.54
N ALA A 24 -2.57 26.86 16.24
CA ALA A 24 -3.62 26.84 15.25
C ALA A 24 -4.35 25.48 15.38
N ASP A 25 -5.67 25.53 15.49
CA ASP A 25 -6.59 24.41 15.75
C ASP A 25 -6.66 23.43 14.58
N GLY A 26 -5.62 22.67 14.37
CA GLY A 26 -5.49 21.60 13.38
C GLY A 26 -5.11 20.31 14.07
N GLY A 27 -6.10 19.60 14.63
CA GLY A 27 -6.00 18.20 15.04
C GLY A 27 -4.81 17.85 15.94
N SER A 28 -4.73 18.43 17.13
CA SER A 28 -3.72 18.03 18.13
C SER A 28 -3.91 16.58 18.57
N GLU A 29 -2.79 15.91 18.89
CA GLU A 29 -2.79 14.59 19.50
C GLU A 29 -3.50 14.62 20.86
N ARG A 30 -4.02 13.46 21.31
CA ARG A 30 -4.61 13.33 22.64
C ARG A 30 -3.57 13.67 23.73
N ASN A 31 -4.03 14.24 24.82
CA ASN A 31 -3.22 14.48 26.02
C ASN A 31 -3.89 13.85 27.24
N CYS A 32 -3.49 12.62 27.54
CA CYS A 32 -4.05 11.86 28.67
C CYS A 32 -3.53 12.30 30.03
N SER A 33 -2.48 13.13 30.08
CA SER A 33 -1.93 13.70 31.33
C SER A 33 -2.62 14.99 31.75
N ALA A 34 -3.40 15.61 30.86
CA ALA A 34 -4.19 16.81 31.20
C ALA A 34 -5.37 16.45 32.13
N ILE A 35 -5.86 17.43 32.89
CA ILE A 35 -7.03 17.27 33.78
C ILE A 35 -8.05 18.37 33.44
N PRO A 36 -9.21 18.06 32.81
CA PRO A 36 -9.55 16.75 32.22
C PRO A 36 -8.65 16.41 31.02
N PRO A 37 -8.55 15.12 30.62
CA PRO A 37 -7.81 14.73 29.43
C PRO A 37 -8.31 15.46 28.19
N TYR A 38 -7.38 15.90 27.35
CA TYR A 38 -7.72 16.41 26.02
C TYR A 38 -7.83 15.25 25.03
N LEU A 39 -8.97 15.15 24.36
CA LEU A 39 -9.23 14.15 23.34
C LEU A 39 -9.67 14.83 22.03
N PRO A 40 -9.02 14.53 20.90
CA PRO A 40 -9.48 14.96 19.57
C PRO A 40 -10.93 14.52 19.29
N SER A 41 -11.62 15.22 18.42
CA SER A 41 -13.02 14.92 18.04
C SER A 41 -13.19 13.58 17.31
N THR A 42 -12.10 13.01 16.80
CA THR A 42 -12.06 11.71 16.10
C THR A 42 -11.93 10.51 17.05
N VAL A 43 -11.74 10.75 18.35
CA VAL A 43 -11.55 9.70 19.34
C VAL A 43 -12.86 8.97 19.62
N VAL A 44 -12.78 7.64 19.68
CA VAL A 44 -13.89 6.76 20.06
C VAL A 44 -13.70 6.32 21.51
N ASN A 45 -14.74 6.45 22.34
CA ASN A 45 -14.70 5.94 23.72
C ASN A 45 -14.82 4.41 23.74
N THR A 46 -13.75 3.75 24.18
CA THR A 46 -13.64 2.28 24.16
C THR A 46 -13.87 1.63 25.54
N THR A 47 -14.21 2.41 26.57
CA THR A 47 -14.29 1.94 27.97
C THR A 47 -15.20 0.73 28.12
N LEU A 48 -16.43 0.79 27.59
CA LEU A 48 -17.39 -0.32 27.71
C LEU A 48 -16.95 -1.55 26.91
N ARG A 49 -16.32 -1.36 25.74
CA ARG A 49 -15.81 -2.44 24.91
C ARG A 49 -14.70 -3.21 25.61
N LEU A 50 -13.75 -2.50 26.23
CA LEU A 50 -12.67 -3.10 27.00
C LEU A 50 -13.17 -3.79 28.26
N GLN A 51 -14.16 -3.22 28.95
CA GLN A 51 -14.78 -3.87 30.11
C GLN A 51 -15.41 -5.21 29.70
N ALA A 52 -16.25 -5.23 28.68
CA ALA A 52 -16.92 -6.43 28.20
C ALA A 52 -15.91 -7.51 27.74
N LEU A 53 -14.86 -7.11 27.03
CA LEU A 53 -13.81 -8.05 26.62
C LEU A 53 -13.08 -8.66 27.83
N ARG A 54 -12.77 -7.86 28.85
CA ARG A 54 -12.12 -8.33 30.09
C ARG A 54 -13.02 -9.29 30.92
N GLU A 55 -14.32 -9.06 30.92
CA GLU A 55 -15.30 -9.96 31.53
C GLU A 55 -15.30 -11.32 30.81
N ASP A 56 -15.33 -11.32 29.48
CA ASP A 56 -15.22 -12.56 28.69
C ASP A 56 -13.84 -13.25 28.88
N MET A 57 -12.74 -12.50 28.84
CA MET A 57 -11.40 -13.04 29.12
C MET A 57 -11.36 -13.74 30.48
N SER A 58 -11.96 -13.13 31.50
CA SER A 58 -12.04 -13.72 32.85
C SER A 58 -12.87 -15.00 32.86
N SER A 59 -14.02 -15.03 32.16
CA SER A 59 -14.89 -16.19 32.05
C SER A 59 -14.20 -17.40 31.39
N PHE A 60 -13.31 -17.13 30.44
CA PHE A 60 -12.50 -18.14 29.76
C PHE A 60 -11.15 -18.41 30.45
N ASN A 61 -10.87 -17.77 31.58
CA ASN A 61 -9.57 -17.84 32.27
C ASN A 61 -8.39 -17.52 31.32
N VAL A 62 -8.46 -16.36 30.65
CA VAL A 62 -7.46 -15.84 29.72
C VAL A 62 -6.88 -14.55 30.29
N SER A 63 -5.58 -14.48 30.45
CA SER A 63 -4.88 -13.33 31.07
C SER A 63 -4.53 -12.24 30.07
N ALA A 64 -4.43 -12.55 28.78
CA ALA A 64 -4.17 -11.62 27.71
C ALA A 64 -4.89 -12.07 26.44
N TYR A 65 -5.33 -11.09 25.62
CA TYR A 65 -6.01 -11.33 24.34
C TYR A 65 -5.36 -10.49 23.24
N ILE A 66 -4.94 -11.13 22.15
CA ILE A 66 -4.28 -10.50 21.00
C ILE A 66 -5.33 -10.24 19.92
N ILE A 67 -5.39 -9.01 19.42
CA ILE A 67 -6.32 -8.57 18.38
C ILE A 67 -5.48 -8.09 17.18
N PRO A 68 -5.24 -8.95 16.17
CA PRO A 68 -4.50 -8.54 14.97
C PRO A 68 -5.31 -7.53 14.15
N GLY A 69 -4.60 -6.67 13.42
CA GLY A 69 -5.19 -5.76 12.44
C GLY A 69 -5.56 -6.43 11.12
N THR A 70 -5.28 -7.74 10.98
CA THR A 70 -5.56 -8.53 9.78
C THR A 70 -6.72 -9.50 9.98
N ASP A 71 -7.30 -9.98 8.87
CA ASP A 71 -8.28 -11.06 8.86
C ASP A 71 -7.62 -12.45 8.88
N ALA A 72 -8.42 -13.53 8.71
CA ALA A 72 -7.93 -14.90 8.65
C ALA A 72 -7.03 -15.21 7.44
N HIS A 73 -6.98 -14.33 6.47
CA HIS A 73 -6.17 -14.42 5.26
C HIS A 73 -4.93 -13.53 5.30
N LEU A 74 -4.71 -12.80 6.40
CA LEU A 74 -3.64 -11.81 6.56
C LEU A 74 -3.72 -10.69 5.51
N SER A 75 -4.94 -10.30 5.14
CA SER A 75 -5.19 -9.22 4.18
C SER A 75 -4.78 -7.87 4.78
N GLU A 76 -4.19 -6.99 3.99
CA GLU A 76 -3.87 -5.62 4.39
C GLU A 76 -5.15 -4.77 4.49
N TYR A 77 -5.97 -4.80 3.45
CA TYR A 77 -7.32 -4.22 3.47
C TYR A 77 -8.30 -5.32 3.86
N ILE A 78 -9.04 -5.11 4.93
CA ILE A 78 -9.93 -6.11 5.51
C ILE A 78 -11.39 -5.70 5.35
N ALA A 79 -12.27 -6.70 5.31
CA ALA A 79 -13.70 -6.43 5.30
C ALA A 79 -14.14 -5.69 6.58
N PRO A 80 -15.14 -4.80 6.50
CA PRO A 80 -15.65 -4.10 7.69
C PRO A 80 -16.00 -5.03 8.85
N ARG A 81 -16.49 -6.24 8.56
CA ARG A 81 -16.80 -7.26 9.57
C ARG A 81 -15.57 -7.81 10.32
N ASP A 82 -14.38 -7.70 9.74
CA ASP A 82 -13.13 -8.22 10.31
C ASP A 82 -12.27 -7.12 10.95
N ALA A 83 -12.74 -5.87 10.93
CA ALA A 83 -12.08 -4.71 11.52
C ALA A 83 -12.12 -4.69 13.07
N ARG A 84 -11.78 -5.84 13.70
CA ARG A 84 -11.83 -6.04 15.16
C ARG A 84 -10.91 -5.11 15.92
N MET A 85 -9.72 -4.87 15.38
CA MET A 85 -8.77 -3.92 15.97
C MET A 85 -9.37 -2.50 15.96
N ALA A 86 -9.90 -2.05 14.84
CA ALA A 86 -10.53 -0.73 14.73
C ALA A 86 -11.77 -0.61 15.65
N PHE A 87 -12.59 -1.65 15.73
CA PHE A 87 -13.72 -1.68 16.68
C PHE A 87 -13.24 -1.52 18.11
N MET A 88 -12.21 -2.24 18.53
CA MET A 88 -11.76 -2.23 19.92
C MET A 88 -10.99 -0.97 20.31
N THR A 89 -10.18 -0.42 19.39
CA THR A 89 -9.24 0.68 19.68
C THR A 89 -9.73 2.06 19.22
N GLY A 90 -10.64 2.11 18.25
CA GLY A 90 -10.98 3.31 17.48
C GLY A 90 -9.97 3.63 16.37
N PHE A 91 -8.82 2.96 16.32
CA PHE A 91 -7.77 3.17 15.31
C PHE A 91 -8.09 2.46 14.00
N THR A 92 -8.09 3.20 12.89
CA THR A 92 -8.51 2.72 11.56
C THR A 92 -7.35 2.48 10.58
N GLY A 93 -6.09 2.60 11.02
CA GLY A 93 -4.94 2.30 10.15
C GLY A 93 -4.90 0.83 9.71
N SER A 94 -4.33 0.56 8.53
CA SER A 94 -4.32 -0.79 7.93
C SER A 94 -3.29 -1.73 8.55
N ALA A 95 -2.38 -1.24 9.38
CA ALA A 95 -1.35 -2.05 10.02
C ALA A 95 -1.32 -1.84 11.53
N GLY A 96 -1.32 -2.93 12.29
CA GLY A 96 -1.20 -2.89 13.74
C GLY A 96 -1.62 -4.18 14.42
N THR A 97 -1.36 -4.25 15.70
CA THR A 97 -1.84 -5.33 16.57
C THR A 97 -2.15 -4.73 17.95
N ALA A 98 -3.30 -5.04 18.48
CA ALA A 98 -3.67 -4.64 19.83
C ALA A 98 -3.57 -5.83 20.79
N VAL A 99 -3.15 -5.55 22.02
CA VAL A 99 -3.10 -6.53 23.12
C VAL A 99 -3.84 -5.98 24.32
N VAL A 100 -4.79 -6.74 24.82
CA VAL A 100 -5.55 -6.41 26.02
C VAL A 100 -5.20 -7.40 27.12
N THR A 101 -4.86 -6.88 28.29
CA THR A 101 -4.74 -7.64 29.53
C THR A 101 -5.85 -7.22 30.50
N LEU A 102 -5.92 -7.86 31.67
CA LEU A 102 -6.94 -7.51 32.66
C LEU A 102 -6.87 -6.05 33.13
N ASN A 103 -5.71 -5.39 33.02
CA ASN A 103 -5.48 -4.03 33.52
C ASN A 103 -4.83 -3.08 32.52
N LYS A 104 -4.35 -3.54 31.37
CA LYS A 104 -3.73 -2.72 30.32
C LYS A 104 -4.34 -3.00 28.96
N ALA A 105 -4.22 -2.03 28.05
CA ALA A 105 -4.54 -2.19 26.63
C ALA A 105 -3.52 -1.38 25.82
N VAL A 106 -2.89 -2.01 24.84
CA VAL A 106 -1.79 -1.42 24.08
C VAL A 106 -1.99 -1.70 22.59
N LEU A 107 -1.73 -0.70 21.76
CA LEU A 107 -1.67 -0.81 20.32
C LEU A 107 -0.22 -0.65 19.85
N TRP A 108 0.24 -1.59 19.05
CA TRP A 108 1.45 -1.47 18.22
C TRP A 108 1.04 -1.14 16.79
N THR A 109 1.67 -0.12 16.21
CA THR A 109 1.56 0.21 14.79
C THR A 109 2.87 0.81 14.29
N ASP A 110 3.05 0.89 12.98
CA ASP A 110 4.26 1.44 12.38
C ASP A 110 4.21 2.97 12.21
N SER A 111 5.33 3.53 11.75
CA SER A 111 5.53 4.97 11.66
C SER A 111 4.57 5.72 10.73
N ARG A 112 3.90 5.03 9.80
CA ARG A 112 2.87 5.62 8.93
C ARG A 112 1.67 6.10 9.72
N TYR A 113 1.40 5.49 10.87
CA TYR A 113 0.15 5.62 11.61
C TYR A 113 0.29 6.19 13.01
N TRP A 114 1.49 6.49 13.52
CA TRP A 114 1.64 6.95 14.91
C TRP A 114 0.81 8.19 15.24
N VAL A 115 0.85 9.19 14.35
CA VAL A 115 0.07 10.43 14.55
C VAL A 115 -1.42 10.15 14.44
N GLN A 116 -1.84 9.30 13.50
CA GLN A 116 -3.24 8.90 13.36
C GLN A 116 -3.75 8.17 14.61
N ALA A 117 -2.95 7.25 15.18
CA ALA A 117 -3.29 6.52 16.38
C ALA A 117 -3.51 7.47 17.57
N GLU A 118 -2.62 8.47 17.77
CA GLU A 118 -2.77 9.47 18.82
C GLU A 118 -4.00 10.40 18.64
N ARG A 119 -4.51 10.50 17.42
CA ARG A 119 -5.72 11.28 17.13
C ARG A 119 -7.02 10.48 17.21
N GLN A 120 -6.95 9.15 17.25
CA GLN A 120 -8.14 8.28 17.18
C GLN A 120 -8.38 7.46 18.45
N MET A 121 -7.33 7.12 19.20
CA MET A 121 -7.47 6.32 20.42
C MET A 121 -7.82 7.17 21.63
N ASP A 122 -8.66 6.64 22.53
CA ASP A 122 -8.89 7.23 23.85
C ASP A 122 -7.77 6.90 24.85
N CYS A 123 -7.86 7.43 26.07
CA CYS A 123 -6.85 7.23 27.11
C CYS A 123 -6.87 5.85 27.76
N ASN A 124 -7.71 4.94 27.33
CA ASN A 124 -7.67 3.55 27.75
C ASN A 124 -6.52 2.76 27.07
N TRP A 125 -5.96 3.30 25.98
CA TRP A 125 -4.95 2.65 25.15
C TRP A 125 -3.60 3.35 25.26
N GLU A 126 -2.54 2.55 25.43
CA GLU A 126 -1.15 2.98 25.27
C GLU A 126 -0.74 2.76 23.79
N LEU A 127 0.01 3.70 23.20
CA LEU A 127 0.61 3.53 21.87
C LEU A 127 2.07 3.11 22.01
N GLU A 128 2.43 1.99 21.43
CA GLU A 128 3.81 1.52 21.34
C GLU A 128 4.37 1.82 19.93
N ARG A 129 5.46 2.58 19.87
CA ARG A 129 6.06 3.08 18.61
C ARG A 129 7.30 2.32 18.17
N ASP A 130 7.82 1.43 19.02
CA ASP A 130 9.02 0.65 18.70
C ASP A 130 8.62 -0.68 18.04
N VAL A 131 8.64 -0.72 16.70
CA VAL A 131 8.36 -1.92 15.91
C VAL A 131 9.52 -2.93 15.90
N ASN A 132 10.71 -2.54 16.36
CA ASN A 132 11.89 -3.40 16.44
C ASN A 132 12.19 -3.83 17.88
N ALA A 133 11.58 -3.19 18.87
CA ALA A 133 11.73 -3.60 20.24
C ALA A 133 10.84 -4.81 20.52
N TYR A 134 11.43 -5.79 21.12
CA TYR A 134 10.69 -6.85 21.81
C TYR A 134 9.99 -6.24 23.01
N SER A 135 8.78 -5.71 22.83
CA SER A 135 8.02 -5.17 23.96
C SER A 135 7.59 -6.30 24.87
N ILE A 136 8.21 -6.36 26.04
CA ILE A 136 7.94 -7.37 27.05
C ILE A 136 6.67 -6.97 27.80
N PHE A 137 5.57 -7.65 27.51
CA PHE A 137 4.33 -7.49 28.26
C PHE A 137 4.36 -8.40 29.48
N CYS A 138 4.57 -7.82 30.67
CA CYS A 138 4.56 -8.58 31.91
C CYS A 138 3.15 -8.54 32.53
N VAL A 139 2.49 -9.69 32.56
CA VAL A 139 1.21 -9.89 33.24
C VAL A 139 1.46 -10.43 34.64
N ARG A 140 0.97 -9.75 35.63
CA ARG A 140 1.04 -10.22 37.03
C ARG A 140 -0.10 -11.21 37.29
N ASP A 141 0.24 -12.47 37.53
CA ASP A 141 -0.70 -13.45 38.07
C ASP A 141 -1.04 -13.14 39.53
N PRO A 142 -2.29 -13.34 39.99
CA PRO A 142 -2.67 -13.28 41.39
C PRO A 142 -1.82 -14.17 42.32
N CYS A 143 -1.19 -15.23 41.78
CA CYS A 143 -0.27 -16.11 42.46
C CYS A 143 1.19 -15.64 42.55
N ARG A 144 1.50 -14.38 42.21
CA ARG A 144 2.83 -13.74 42.24
C ARG A 144 3.84 -14.16 41.17
N MET A 145 3.46 -14.86 40.13
CA MET A 145 4.32 -15.08 38.97
C MET A 145 4.13 -13.98 37.92
N TYR A 146 5.23 -13.49 37.36
CA TYR A 146 5.21 -12.57 36.22
C TYR A 146 5.35 -13.38 34.93
N TYR A 147 4.33 -13.32 34.08
CA TYR A 147 4.43 -13.84 32.70
C TYR A 147 4.74 -12.67 31.78
N CYS A 148 5.87 -12.73 31.09
CA CYS A 148 6.22 -11.74 30.08
C CYS A 148 5.85 -12.28 28.72
N ILE A 149 4.90 -11.64 28.05
CA ILE A 149 4.54 -11.93 26.66
C ILE A 149 5.44 -11.08 25.79
N MET A 150 6.32 -11.73 25.04
CA MET A 150 7.13 -11.08 24.02
C MET A 150 6.39 -11.19 22.69
N VAL A 151 5.98 -10.06 22.12
CA VAL A 151 5.33 -10.00 20.82
C VAL A 151 6.36 -9.46 19.83
N ALA A 152 6.85 -10.32 18.94
CA ALA A 152 7.73 -9.93 17.84
C ALA A 152 6.89 -9.86 16.54
N PHE A 153 7.02 -8.76 15.81
CA PHE A 153 6.14 -8.44 14.67
C PHE A 153 6.74 -8.76 13.30
N SER A 154 7.82 -9.50 13.22
CA SER A 154 8.50 -9.74 11.95
C SER A 154 8.02 -10.96 11.15
N ASN A 155 7.27 -11.89 11.77
CA ASN A 155 6.80 -13.08 11.05
C ASN A 155 5.64 -13.78 11.80
N PRO A 156 4.46 -13.96 11.19
CA PRO A 156 3.29 -14.55 11.87
C PRO A 156 3.49 -15.98 12.38
N ILE A 157 4.43 -16.74 11.83
CA ILE A 157 4.72 -18.13 12.24
C ILE A 157 5.84 -18.19 13.27
N GLU A 158 6.84 -17.31 13.19
CA GLU A 158 7.98 -17.28 14.12
C GLU A 158 7.68 -16.53 15.44
N THR A 159 6.64 -15.70 15.48
CA THR A 159 6.29 -14.88 16.65
C THR A 159 5.83 -15.67 17.88
N TYR A 160 5.62 -16.97 17.77
CA TYR A 160 5.16 -17.81 18.89
C TYR A 160 6.28 -18.66 19.52
N GLU A 161 7.52 -18.57 19.04
CA GLU A 161 8.65 -19.19 19.70
C GLU A 161 9.27 -18.23 20.73
N SER A 162 9.32 -18.70 21.99
CA SER A 162 9.89 -17.96 23.12
C SER A 162 11.41 -17.81 22.99
N TYR A 163 11.92 -16.64 22.65
CA TYR A 163 13.33 -16.30 22.87
C TYR A 163 13.56 -15.96 24.33
N SER A 164 14.24 -16.84 25.07
CA SER A 164 14.59 -16.60 26.45
C SER A 164 15.95 -15.88 26.56
N TYR A 165 15.93 -14.64 27.03
CA TYR A 165 17.08 -14.10 27.73
C TYR A 165 16.91 -14.38 29.23
N ASN A 166 17.53 -15.46 29.75
CA ASN A 166 17.76 -15.75 31.17
C ASN A 166 16.58 -15.61 32.17
N LEU A 167 15.35 -15.63 31.72
CA LEU A 167 14.16 -15.77 32.54
C LEU A 167 13.58 -17.17 32.28
N VAL A 168 13.17 -17.86 33.34
CA VAL A 168 12.51 -19.16 33.27
C VAL A 168 11.52 -19.16 32.11
N PRO A 169 11.59 -20.12 31.15
CA PRO A 169 10.73 -20.12 29.99
C PRO A 169 9.28 -20.22 30.43
N ALA A 170 8.57 -19.10 30.43
CA ALA A 170 7.13 -19.09 30.55
C ALA A 170 6.61 -19.65 29.21
N LYS A 171 6.24 -20.93 29.21
CA LYS A 171 5.59 -21.52 28.05
C LYS A 171 4.28 -20.77 27.81
N LEU A 172 4.22 -19.97 26.76
CA LEU A 172 2.99 -19.31 26.36
C LEU A 172 1.98 -20.43 26.02
N MET A 173 1.02 -20.66 26.91
CA MET A 173 -0.03 -21.64 26.67
C MET A 173 -1.14 -20.94 25.87
N LEU A 174 -1.08 -21.07 24.54
CA LEU A 174 -2.18 -20.66 23.67
C LEU A 174 -3.40 -21.50 24.01
N LYS A 175 -4.47 -20.84 24.42
CA LYS A 175 -5.75 -21.48 24.71
C LYS A 175 -6.67 -21.32 23.51
N SER A 176 -7.06 -22.41 22.89
CA SER A 176 -8.11 -22.39 21.86
C SER A 176 -9.45 -22.04 22.53
N ILE A 177 -10.10 -20.99 22.04
CA ILE A 177 -11.44 -20.56 22.44
C ILE A 177 -12.36 -20.81 21.24
N PRO A 178 -13.61 -21.30 21.46
CA PRO A 178 -14.51 -21.64 20.34
C PRO A 178 -14.85 -20.44 19.46
N ASP A 179 -14.99 -19.25 20.06
CA ASP A 179 -15.41 -18.02 19.39
C ASP A 179 -14.38 -16.90 19.59
N ASN A 180 -14.30 -15.97 18.63
CA ASN A 180 -13.53 -14.76 18.82
C ASN A 180 -14.23 -13.87 19.87
N LEU A 181 -13.52 -13.52 20.96
CA LEU A 181 -14.12 -12.75 22.05
C LEU A 181 -14.55 -11.35 21.62
N VAL A 182 -13.87 -10.72 20.65
CA VAL A 182 -14.30 -9.42 20.12
C VAL A 182 -15.62 -9.54 19.38
N ASP A 183 -15.84 -10.63 18.62
CA ASP A 183 -17.10 -10.86 17.92
C ASP A 183 -18.31 -11.03 18.88
N ARG A 184 -18.06 -11.45 20.11
CA ARG A 184 -19.09 -11.52 21.17
C ARG A 184 -19.45 -10.14 21.73
N VAL A 185 -18.48 -9.24 21.79
CA VAL A 185 -18.65 -7.84 22.26
C VAL A 185 -19.23 -6.96 21.15
N TRP A 186 -18.94 -7.26 19.89
CA TRP A 186 -19.37 -6.50 18.71
C TRP A 186 -20.73 -6.96 18.19
N THR A 187 -21.79 -6.56 18.84
CA THR A 187 -23.16 -7.06 18.58
C THR A 187 -23.77 -6.59 17.25
N ASP A 188 -23.30 -5.45 16.71
CA ASP A 188 -23.72 -4.86 15.43
C ASP A 188 -22.71 -5.07 14.30
N ARG A 189 -21.92 -6.16 14.39
CA ARG A 189 -20.88 -6.51 13.42
C ARG A 189 -21.43 -6.61 12.00
N PRO A 190 -20.80 -5.97 10.99
CA PRO A 190 -21.21 -6.03 9.59
C PRO A 190 -21.29 -7.45 9.03
N LEU A 191 -22.15 -7.65 8.03
CA LEU A 191 -22.28 -8.92 7.30
C LEU A 191 -21.33 -8.96 6.10
N ILE A 192 -21.10 -10.16 5.55
CA ILE A 192 -20.42 -10.35 4.27
C ILE A 192 -21.34 -9.80 3.16
N PRO A 193 -20.82 -9.03 2.17
CA PRO A 193 -21.60 -8.63 1.02
C PRO A 193 -22.15 -9.85 0.26
N PRO A 194 -23.42 -9.83 -0.18
CA PRO A 194 -24.06 -10.97 -0.84
C PRO A 194 -23.75 -11.08 -2.34
N ASP A 195 -22.88 -10.25 -2.89
CA ASP A 195 -22.67 -10.15 -4.33
C ASP A 195 -22.05 -11.42 -4.93
N ASN A 196 -22.48 -11.75 -6.14
CA ASN A 196 -21.92 -12.87 -6.87
C ASN A 196 -20.48 -12.61 -7.31
N LEU A 197 -19.70 -13.69 -7.40
CA LEU A 197 -18.37 -13.63 -8.00
C LEU A 197 -18.48 -13.30 -9.48
N ILE A 198 -17.46 -12.65 -10.02
CA ILE A 198 -17.34 -12.34 -11.44
C ILE A 198 -16.09 -13.00 -12.01
N ARG A 199 -16.17 -13.39 -13.30
CA ARG A 199 -15.02 -13.80 -14.09
C ARG A 199 -14.53 -12.61 -14.90
N LEU A 200 -13.20 -12.41 -14.96
CA LEU A 200 -12.63 -11.45 -15.88
C LEU A 200 -12.68 -11.96 -17.32
N PRO A 201 -12.81 -11.06 -18.31
CA PRO A 201 -12.71 -11.43 -19.72
C PRO A 201 -11.39 -12.16 -20.02
N ASP A 202 -11.41 -13.07 -21.00
CA ASP A 202 -10.25 -13.91 -21.38
C ASP A 202 -9.01 -13.13 -21.85
N ARG A 203 -9.13 -11.82 -22.01
CA ARG A 203 -8.00 -10.92 -22.35
C ARG A 203 -7.00 -10.72 -21.21
N VAL A 204 -7.33 -11.17 -20.01
CA VAL A 204 -6.58 -10.90 -18.75
C VAL A 204 -6.07 -12.19 -18.12
N VAL A 205 -5.90 -13.26 -18.92
CA VAL A 205 -5.52 -14.57 -18.38
C VAL A 205 -4.03 -14.81 -18.53
N GLY A 206 -3.28 -14.62 -17.44
CA GLY A 206 -2.01 -15.31 -17.24
C GLY A 206 -2.24 -16.67 -16.59
N VAL A 207 -1.67 -17.74 -17.14
CA VAL A 207 -1.80 -19.09 -16.58
C VAL A 207 -0.88 -19.24 -15.38
N CYS A 208 -1.43 -19.58 -14.21
CA CYS A 208 -0.62 -19.90 -13.04
C CYS A 208 -1.19 -20.98 -12.12
N VAL A 209 -0.27 -21.70 -11.47
CA VAL A 209 -0.54 -22.84 -10.58
C VAL A 209 -0.16 -22.48 -9.13
N CYS A 210 -1.09 -22.68 -8.20
CA CYS A 210 -1.02 -23.02 -6.75
C CYS A 210 -0.91 -21.98 -5.64
N HIS A 211 -1.81 -22.10 -4.71
CA HIS A 211 -1.96 -21.90 -3.25
C HIS A 211 -2.16 -20.51 -2.67
N PHE A 212 -3.31 -20.41 -1.95
CA PHE A 212 -3.77 -19.38 -1.01
C PHE A 212 -4.49 -18.12 -1.55
N PHE A 213 -5.27 -17.46 -0.70
CA PHE A 213 -6.32 -16.46 -0.91
C PHE A 213 -6.09 -15.43 -2.03
N LEU A 214 -5.01 -14.67 -2.00
CA LEU A 214 -4.58 -13.77 -3.09
C LEU A 214 -4.34 -14.56 -4.40
N SER A 215 -4.05 -15.84 -4.28
CA SER A 215 -3.77 -16.74 -5.37
C SER A 215 -5.03 -17.28 -6.06
N ALA A 216 -6.14 -17.48 -5.34
CA ALA A 216 -7.37 -18.00 -5.94
C ALA A 216 -7.95 -17.02 -6.97
N SER A 217 -7.94 -15.72 -6.69
CA SER A 217 -8.39 -14.70 -7.64
C SER A 217 -7.58 -14.71 -8.95
N GLY A 218 -6.25 -14.88 -8.86
CA GLY A 218 -5.39 -15.05 -10.03
C GLY A 218 -5.53 -16.43 -10.67
N LEU A 219 -5.50 -17.51 -9.87
CA LEU A 219 -5.51 -18.89 -10.34
C LEU A 219 -6.78 -19.25 -11.13
N PHE A 220 -7.94 -18.80 -10.67
CA PHE A 220 -9.22 -19.08 -11.32
C PHE A 220 -9.75 -17.91 -12.15
N ASN A 221 -9.00 -16.81 -12.23
CA ASN A 221 -9.43 -15.57 -12.88
C ASN A 221 -10.81 -15.08 -12.40
N LEU A 222 -11.11 -15.29 -11.12
CA LEU A 222 -12.32 -14.85 -10.46
C LEU A 222 -12.07 -13.61 -9.62
N ARG A 223 -13.08 -12.80 -9.44
CA ARG A 223 -13.04 -11.59 -8.59
C ARG A 223 -14.30 -11.53 -7.76
N GLY A 224 -14.18 -10.86 -6.60
CA GLY A 224 -15.27 -10.58 -5.68
C GLY A 224 -15.15 -9.19 -5.10
N ASN A 225 -15.90 -8.91 -4.05
CA ASN A 225 -15.97 -7.59 -3.41
C ASN A 225 -16.01 -7.71 -1.87
N ASP A 226 -15.35 -8.73 -1.31
CA ASP A 226 -15.41 -8.99 0.13
C ASP A 226 -14.62 -7.96 0.93
N VAL A 227 -13.57 -7.40 0.32
CA VAL A 227 -12.72 -6.38 0.94
C VAL A 227 -12.78 -5.06 0.16
N PRO A 228 -12.75 -3.92 0.84
CA PRO A 228 -12.75 -2.61 0.19
C PRO A 228 -11.56 -2.47 -0.78
N TYR A 229 -11.76 -1.75 -1.86
CA TYR A 229 -10.73 -1.37 -2.84
C TYR A 229 -10.11 -2.53 -3.62
N ASN A 230 -10.18 -3.75 -3.14
CA ASN A 230 -9.56 -4.92 -3.73
C ASN A 230 -10.62 -5.89 -4.26
N PRO A 231 -10.53 -6.34 -5.51
CA PRO A 231 -11.53 -7.23 -6.10
C PRO A 231 -11.33 -8.68 -5.65
N PHE A 232 -11.26 -8.91 -4.34
CA PHE A 232 -11.01 -10.22 -3.72
C PHE A 232 -12.30 -10.84 -3.17
N PHE A 233 -12.24 -12.15 -2.94
CA PHE A 233 -13.29 -12.94 -2.29
C PHE A 233 -12.67 -13.97 -1.34
N TYR A 234 -13.33 -14.24 -0.25
CA TYR A 234 -12.88 -15.23 0.73
C TYR A 234 -12.93 -16.65 0.16
N SER A 235 -11.76 -17.26 0.09
CA SER A 235 -11.62 -18.63 -0.40
C SER A 235 -10.33 -19.28 0.07
N TYR A 236 -10.29 -20.61 0.01
CA TYR A 236 -9.07 -21.39 0.09
C TYR A 236 -8.99 -22.32 -1.12
N THR A 237 -7.78 -22.68 -1.51
CA THR A 237 -7.54 -23.64 -2.59
C THR A 237 -6.59 -24.73 -2.10
N LEU A 238 -6.96 -25.97 -2.29
CA LEU A 238 -6.06 -27.12 -2.13
C LEU A 238 -5.85 -27.75 -3.50
N LEU A 239 -4.61 -27.77 -3.95
CA LEU A 239 -4.22 -28.26 -5.27
C LEU A 239 -3.27 -29.45 -5.12
N THR A 240 -3.56 -30.51 -5.82
CA THR A 240 -2.68 -31.68 -5.96
C THR A 240 -2.36 -31.93 -7.43
N LEU A 241 -1.58 -32.97 -7.73
CA LEU A 241 -1.32 -33.36 -9.12
C LEU A 241 -2.59 -33.81 -9.87
N ASN A 242 -3.63 -34.25 -9.15
CA ASN A 242 -4.80 -34.88 -9.74
C ASN A 242 -6.12 -34.19 -9.40
N GLU A 243 -6.16 -33.31 -8.42
CA GLU A 243 -7.41 -32.76 -7.89
C GLU A 243 -7.23 -31.29 -7.53
N ILE A 244 -8.30 -30.51 -7.73
CA ILE A 244 -8.39 -29.08 -7.41
C ILE A 244 -9.63 -28.88 -6.55
N TRP A 245 -9.46 -28.41 -5.33
CA TRP A 245 -10.56 -28.03 -4.45
C TRP A 245 -10.54 -26.51 -4.22
N LEU A 246 -11.66 -25.87 -4.51
CA LEU A 246 -11.91 -24.47 -4.20
C LEU A 246 -12.95 -24.39 -3.08
N PHE A 247 -12.54 -23.86 -1.93
CA PHE A 247 -13.39 -23.62 -0.77
C PHE A 247 -13.90 -22.19 -0.83
N VAL A 248 -15.20 -22.00 -1.00
CA VAL A 248 -15.82 -20.69 -1.24
C VAL A 248 -17.28 -20.74 -0.75
N HIS A 249 -17.87 -19.59 -0.48
CA HIS A 249 -19.32 -19.50 -0.26
C HIS A 249 -20.04 -19.81 -1.59
N LYS A 250 -20.57 -21.02 -1.70
CA LYS A 250 -21.09 -21.57 -2.98
C LYS A 250 -22.32 -20.87 -3.51
N ASP A 251 -23.09 -20.20 -2.67
CA ASP A 251 -24.23 -19.34 -3.05
C ASP A 251 -23.82 -18.16 -3.92
N ARG A 252 -22.55 -17.76 -3.88
CA ARG A 252 -21.97 -16.70 -4.72
C ARG A 252 -21.45 -17.18 -6.07
N VAL A 253 -21.41 -18.50 -6.31
CA VAL A 253 -20.92 -19.11 -7.56
C VAL A 253 -22.11 -19.41 -8.46
N THR A 254 -22.31 -18.60 -9.50
CA THR A 254 -23.37 -18.75 -10.48
C THR A 254 -23.22 -20.03 -11.31
N GLU A 255 -24.28 -20.47 -11.99
CA GLU A 255 -24.22 -21.64 -12.89
C GLU A 255 -23.20 -21.45 -14.03
N ASP A 256 -23.09 -20.23 -14.58
CA ASP A 256 -22.08 -19.92 -15.60
C ASP A 256 -20.66 -20.09 -15.07
N LEU A 257 -20.41 -19.70 -13.82
CA LEU A 257 -19.10 -19.90 -13.19
C LEU A 257 -18.84 -21.38 -12.90
N LYS A 258 -19.86 -22.17 -12.54
CA LYS A 258 -19.72 -23.63 -12.35
C LYS A 258 -19.35 -24.30 -13.68
N LEU A 259 -19.94 -23.86 -14.80
CA LEU A 259 -19.57 -24.32 -16.14
C LEU A 259 -18.14 -23.92 -16.50
N TYR A 260 -17.77 -22.67 -16.26
CA TYR A 260 -16.40 -22.18 -16.48
C TYR A 260 -15.35 -22.97 -15.69
N LEU A 261 -15.60 -23.29 -14.44
CA LEU A 261 -14.71 -24.03 -13.57
C LEU A 261 -14.74 -25.56 -13.86
N ASN A 262 -15.56 -26.03 -14.79
CA ASN A 262 -15.84 -27.44 -15.01
C ASN A 262 -16.23 -28.18 -13.71
N SER A 263 -16.96 -27.51 -12.80
CA SER A 263 -17.21 -28.04 -11.45
C SER A 263 -18.25 -29.18 -11.41
N THR A 264 -18.84 -29.54 -12.54
CA THR A 264 -19.81 -30.62 -12.68
C THR A 264 -19.18 -31.96 -13.09
N CYS A 265 -17.88 -31.99 -13.34
CA CYS A 265 -17.17 -33.21 -13.71
C CYS A 265 -16.27 -33.73 -12.57
N TYR A 266 -15.75 -34.98 -12.71
CA TYR A 266 -14.88 -35.64 -11.73
C TYR A 266 -13.52 -36.02 -12.34
N LEU A 267 -13.07 -35.31 -13.36
CA LEU A 267 -11.76 -35.52 -13.99
C LEU A 267 -10.68 -34.69 -13.32
N ALA A 268 -9.42 -34.98 -13.55
CA ALA A 268 -8.25 -34.36 -12.92
C ALA A 268 -8.17 -32.82 -13.07
N HIS A 269 -8.88 -32.22 -13.98
CA HIS A 269 -8.89 -30.77 -14.23
C HIS A 269 -10.21 -30.09 -13.84
N CYS A 270 -11.05 -30.80 -13.06
CA CYS A 270 -12.33 -30.27 -12.61
C CYS A 270 -12.18 -29.64 -11.25
N VAL A 271 -12.63 -28.40 -11.09
CA VAL A 271 -12.60 -27.70 -9.81
C VAL A 271 -13.75 -28.21 -8.93
N GLN A 272 -13.42 -28.87 -7.85
CA GLN A 272 -14.41 -29.30 -6.86
C GLN A 272 -14.75 -28.15 -5.92
N LEU A 273 -16.00 -27.69 -5.94
CA LEU A 273 -16.48 -26.60 -5.08
C LEU A 273 -16.91 -27.15 -3.73
N LEU A 274 -16.29 -26.65 -2.67
CA LEU A 274 -16.62 -26.97 -1.27
C LEU A 274 -17.01 -25.68 -0.53
N GLU A 275 -17.78 -25.83 0.58
CA GLU A 275 -18.07 -24.67 1.42
C GLU A 275 -16.80 -24.16 2.09
N TYR A 276 -16.71 -22.86 2.26
CA TYR A 276 -15.54 -22.15 2.79
C TYR A 276 -15.03 -22.78 4.10
N GLU A 277 -15.93 -23.09 5.03
CA GLU A 277 -15.62 -23.62 6.36
C GLU A 277 -15.08 -25.06 6.33
N GLN A 278 -15.23 -25.77 5.21
CA GLN A 278 -14.80 -27.17 5.11
C GLN A 278 -13.29 -27.32 4.95
N VAL A 279 -12.54 -26.24 4.71
CA VAL A 279 -11.09 -26.31 4.47
C VAL A 279 -10.32 -27.03 5.58
N ARG A 280 -10.62 -26.75 6.86
CA ARG A 280 -9.94 -27.40 7.99
C ARG A 280 -10.23 -28.90 8.05
N VAL A 281 -11.47 -29.30 7.85
CA VAL A 281 -11.89 -30.70 7.86
C VAL A 281 -11.22 -31.45 6.72
N MET A 282 -11.21 -30.86 5.52
CA MET A 282 -10.60 -31.47 4.34
C MET A 282 -9.09 -31.61 4.49
N LEU A 283 -8.39 -30.57 4.94
CA LEU A 283 -6.95 -30.61 5.19
C LEU A 283 -6.61 -31.67 6.26
N LYS A 284 -7.36 -31.72 7.36
CA LYS A 284 -7.16 -32.73 8.39
C LYS A 284 -7.33 -34.17 7.85
N ASN A 285 -8.34 -34.39 7.02
CA ASN A 285 -8.55 -35.69 6.36
C ASN A 285 -7.42 -36.00 5.37
N TYR A 286 -6.98 -35.02 4.58
CA TYR A 286 -5.86 -35.17 3.65
C TYR A 286 -4.56 -35.55 4.38
N MET A 287 -4.34 -35.04 5.59
CA MET A 287 -3.21 -35.41 6.43
C MET A 287 -3.19 -36.88 6.89
N THR A 288 -4.29 -37.61 6.81
CA THR A 288 -4.31 -39.08 7.10
C THR A 288 -3.69 -39.89 5.97
N THR A 289 -3.60 -39.36 4.76
CA THR A 289 -3.04 -40.04 3.59
C THR A 289 -1.53 -40.25 3.76
N SER A 290 -1.06 -41.47 3.48
CA SER A 290 0.36 -41.82 3.56
C SER A 290 1.17 -41.17 2.43
N GLY A 291 2.38 -40.74 2.72
CA GLY A 291 3.35 -40.21 1.74
C GLY A 291 3.06 -38.81 1.19
N VAL A 292 1.96 -38.16 1.62
CA VAL A 292 1.68 -36.77 1.20
C VAL A 292 2.53 -35.76 1.96
N LYS A 293 2.87 -34.67 1.28
CA LYS A 293 3.44 -33.46 1.87
C LYS A 293 2.57 -32.26 1.48
N VAL A 294 2.49 -31.28 2.37
CA VAL A 294 1.79 -30.02 2.13
C VAL A 294 2.79 -28.89 2.08
N TRP A 295 2.78 -28.17 0.98
CA TRP A 295 3.62 -26.99 0.78
C TRP A 295 2.82 -25.73 1.06
N ILE A 296 3.34 -24.88 1.97
CA ILE A 296 2.72 -23.62 2.35
C ILE A 296 3.70 -22.44 2.20
N GLY A 297 3.15 -21.24 2.00
CA GLY A 297 3.88 -19.98 2.13
C GLY A 297 3.81 -19.49 3.57
N THR A 298 4.94 -19.34 4.25
CA THR A 298 4.96 -18.97 5.67
C THR A 298 4.45 -17.57 5.93
N GLU A 299 4.66 -16.64 4.99
CA GLU A 299 4.23 -15.24 5.12
C GLU A 299 2.70 -15.04 5.11
N TYR A 300 1.94 -16.03 4.56
CA TYR A 300 0.51 -15.87 4.30
C TYR A 300 -0.35 -17.05 4.76
N THR A 301 0.19 -17.98 5.53
CA THR A 301 -0.58 -19.10 6.06
C THR A 301 -0.98 -18.84 7.49
N ASN A 302 -2.29 -18.80 7.77
CA ASN A 302 -2.77 -18.65 9.12
C ASN A 302 -2.46 -19.88 9.99
N TYR A 303 -2.29 -19.65 11.28
CA TYR A 303 -1.91 -20.69 12.25
C TYR A 303 -2.92 -21.84 12.31
N ALA A 304 -4.21 -21.57 12.13
CA ALA A 304 -5.26 -22.58 12.21
C ALA A 304 -5.19 -23.65 11.11
N LEU A 305 -4.54 -23.37 9.97
CA LEU A 305 -4.21 -24.35 8.95
C LEU A 305 -2.83 -24.98 9.19
N TYR A 306 -1.85 -24.16 9.57
CA TYR A 306 -0.48 -24.61 9.87
C TYR A 306 -0.46 -25.71 10.94
N GLU A 307 -1.18 -25.54 12.06
CA GLU A 307 -1.22 -26.49 13.18
C GLU A 307 -1.75 -27.89 12.82
N LEU A 308 -2.47 -28.01 11.68
CA LEU A 308 -2.98 -29.29 11.19
C LEU A 308 -1.93 -30.12 10.45
N ILE A 309 -0.82 -29.48 10.03
CA ILE A 309 0.23 -30.10 9.22
C ILE A 309 1.33 -30.58 10.14
N THR A 310 1.56 -31.88 10.17
CA THR A 310 2.62 -32.44 11.00
C THR A 310 4.01 -32.14 10.42
N PRO A 311 5.06 -31.94 11.24
CA PRO A 311 6.38 -31.50 10.77
C PRO A 311 6.96 -32.38 9.64
N GLU A 312 6.75 -33.68 9.67
CA GLU A 312 7.24 -34.62 8.66
C GLU A 312 6.54 -34.49 7.30
N LYS A 313 5.33 -33.87 7.29
CA LYS A 313 4.53 -33.61 6.07
C LYS A 313 4.62 -32.17 5.58
N LEU A 314 5.29 -31.30 6.34
CA LEU A 314 5.38 -29.87 6.06
C LEU A 314 6.50 -29.59 5.05
N LEU A 315 6.20 -28.79 4.03
CA LEU A 315 7.15 -28.08 3.18
C LEU A 315 6.84 -26.59 3.25
N THR A 316 7.85 -25.76 3.38
CA THR A 316 7.69 -24.30 3.51
C THR A 316 8.53 -23.53 2.49
N SER A 317 8.01 -22.39 2.08
CA SER A 317 8.75 -21.30 1.45
C SER A 317 8.18 -19.99 1.99
N ALA A 318 8.92 -18.87 1.93
CA ALA A 318 8.40 -17.58 2.35
C ALA A 318 7.12 -17.24 1.58
N TYR A 319 7.18 -17.33 0.27
CA TYR A 319 6.05 -17.05 -0.62
C TYR A 319 5.60 -18.30 -1.38
N SER A 320 4.32 -18.37 -1.72
CA SER A 320 3.83 -19.43 -2.60
C SER A 320 4.35 -19.24 -4.03
N PRO A 321 4.56 -20.34 -4.79
CA PRO A 321 4.95 -20.23 -6.20
C PRO A 321 3.96 -19.45 -7.06
N VAL A 322 2.69 -19.39 -6.66
CA VAL A 322 1.66 -18.62 -7.36
C VAL A 322 1.91 -17.14 -7.27
N LEU A 323 2.22 -16.62 -6.08
CA LEU A 323 2.53 -15.21 -5.91
C LEU A 323 3.72 -14.78 -6.75
N THR A 324 4.80 -15.57 -6.73
CA THR A 324 6.02 -15.25 -7.49
C THR A 324 5.85 -15.36 -8.99
N THR A 325 5.01 -16.27 -9.48
CA THR A 325 4.72 -16.43 -10.92
C THR A 325 3.79 -15.33 -11.41
N LYS A 326 2.71 -15.03 -10.66
CA LYS A 326 1.75 -13.99 -10.98
C LYS A 326 2.38 -12.58 -11.01
N ALA A 327 3.41 -12.34 -10.20
CA ALA A 327 4.13 -11.07 -10.17
C ALA A 327 4.81 -10.72 -11.50
N VAL A 328 5.11 -11.71 -12.34
CA VAL A 328 5.67 -11.54 -13.70
C VAL A 328 4.51 -11.53 -14.68
N LYS A 329 4.18 -10.37 -15.24
CA LYS A 329 3.09 -10.17 -16.19
C LYS A 329 3.51 -10.61 -17.58
N ASP A 330 2.64 -11.32 -18.27
CA ASP A 330 2.83 -11.63 -19.69
C ASP A 330 2.67 -10.37 -20.58
N GLU A 331 2.94 -10.48 -21.88
CA GLU A 331 2.87 -9.35 -22.80
C GLU A 331 1.47 -8.73 -22.89
N THR A 332 0.41 -9.54 -22.73
CA THR A 332 -0.97 -9.05 -22.74
C THR A 332 -1.28 -8.28 -21.47
N GLU A 333 -0.93 -8.85 -20.32
CA GLU A 333 -1.09 -8.21 -19.02
C GLU A 333 -0.31 -6.89 -18.93
N GLN A 334 0.93 -6.87 -19.42
CA GLN A 334 1.75 -5.66 -19.48
C GLN A 334 1.12 -4.57 -20.35
N ARG A 335 0.59 -4.94 -21.52
CA ARG A 335 -0.04 -3.97 -22.44
C ARG A 335 -1.29 -3.36 -21.82
N ILE A 336 -2.20 -4.20 -21.32
CA ILE A 336 -3.47 -3.70 -20.77
C ILE A 336 -3.27 -2.91 -19.47
N LEU A 337 -2.22 -3.21 -18.69
CA LEU A 337 -1.87 -2.43 -17.51
C LEU A 337 -1.36 -1.04 -17.90
N ARG A 338 -0.54 -0.92 -18.96
CA ARG A 338 -0.17 0.38 -19.55
C ARG A 338 -1.40 1.16 -20.00
N ASP A 339 -2.33 0.50 -20.71
CA ASP A 339 -3.56 1.12 -21.19
C ASP A 339 -4.44 1.63 -20.02
N ALA A 340 -4.48 0.90 -18.90
CA ALA A 340 -5.18 1.34 -17.69
C ALA A 340 -4.55 2.63 -17.11
N HIS A 341 -3.22 2.70 -17.04
CA HIS A 341 -2.52 3.90 -16.54
C HIS A 341 -2.70 5.10 -17.46
N VAL A 342 -2.78 4.91 -18.78
CA VAL A 342 -3.10 6.00 -19.73
C VAL A 342 -4.51 6.54 -19.46
N ARG A 343 -5.50 5.68 -19.21
CA ARG A 343 -6.87 6.12 -18.89
C ARG A 343 -6.94 6.85 -17.56
N ASP A 344 -6.27 6.34 -16.54
CA ASP A 344 -6.24 6.92 -15.22
C ASP A 344 -5.55 8.29 -15.21
N ALA A 345 -4.46 8.45 -15.95
CA ALA A 345 -3.73 9.70 -16.08
C ALA A 345 -4.61 10.85 -16.58
N VAL A 346 -5.63 10.56 -17.41
CA VAL A 346 -6.62 11.59 -17.85
C VAL A 346 -7.36 12.17 -16.62
N ALA A 347 -7.78 11.32 -15.69
CA ALA A 347 -8.50 11.77 -14.49
C ALA A 347 -7.63 12.68 -13.61
N VAL A 348 -6.36 12.31 -13.43
CA VAL A 348 -5.41 13.12 -12.64
C VAL A 348 -5.05 14.43 -13.34
N ILE A 349 -4.86 14.44 -14.67
CA ILE A 349 -4.69 15.67 -15.46
C ILE A 349 -5.89 16.59 -15.30
N GLN A 350 -7.11 16.06 -15.38
CA GLN A 350 -8.34 16.83 -15.18
C GLN A 350 -8.42 17.40 -13.76
N LEU A 351 -8.05 16.63 -12.74
CA LEU A 351 -7.98 17.12 -11.36
C LEU A 351 -7.02 18.29 -11.24
N LEU A 352 -5.76 18.11 -11.68
CA LEU A 352 -4.73 19.14 -11.52
C LEU A 352 -5.07 20.43 -12.29
N MET A 353 -5.61 20.29 -13.51
CA MET A 353 -6.09 21.41 -14.30
C MET A 353 -7.26 22.14 -13.63
N TRP A 354 -8.22 21.41 -13.07
CA TRP A 354 -9.35 21.98 -12.35
C TRP A 354 -8.90 22.73 -11.09
N LEU A 355 -8.05 22.09 -10.28
CA LEU A 355 -7.52 22.70 -9.05
C LEU A 355 -6.69 23.98 -9.32
N GLU A 356 -5.85 24.02 -10.37
CA GLU A 356 -5.12 25.22 -10.76
C GLU A 356 -6.07 26.42 -10.96
N LYS A 357 -7.28 26.16 -11.44
CA LYS A 357 -8.29 27.19 -11.69
C LYS A 357 -9.08 27.58 -10.44
N VAL A 358 -9.52 26.60 -9.64
CA VAL A 358 -10.54 26.85 -8.59
C VAL A 358 -9.98 27.09 -7.19
N VAL A 359 -8.75 26.63 -6.91
CA VAL A 359 -8.12 26.83 -5.59
C VAL A 359 -7.94 28.31 -5.26
N PRO A 360 -7.56 29.20 -6.20
CA PRO A 360 -7.52 30.64 -5.94
C PRO A 360 -8.88 31.25 -5.54
N GLU A 361 -9.99 30.63 -5.89
CA GLU A 361 -11.34 31.07 -5.45
C GLU A 361 -11.61 30.74 -3.97
N GLY A 362 -10.83 29.84 -3.39
CA GLY A 362 -10.86 29.50 -1.98
C GLY A 362 -12.13 28.78 -1.51
N LYS A 363 -12.73 27.93 -2.32
CA LYS A 363 -13.96 27.19 -1.98
C LYS A 363 -13.72 25.69 -1.79
N GLU A 364 -12.68 25.15 -2.45
CA GLU A 364 -12.41 23.72 -2.52
C GLU A 364 -11.72 23.20 -1.27
N THR A 365 -11.92 21.92 -0.99
CA THR A 365 -11.36 21.20 0.15
C THR A 365 -10.66 19.93 -0.31
N GLU A 366 -9.92 19.30 0.58
CA GLU A 366 -9.31 17.99 0.35
C GLU A 366 -10.37 16.95 -0.08
N MET A 367 -11.57 16.95 0.56
CA MET A 367 -12.66 16.04 0.19
C MET A 367 -13.22 16.32 -1.20
N THR A 368 -13.42 17.59 -1.57
CA THR A 368 -13.95 17.91 -2.91
C THR A 368 -12.98 17.51 -4.00
N ALA A 369 -11.66 17.62 -3.75
CA ALA A 369 -10.63 17.17 -4.67
C ALA A 369 -10.60 15.64 -4.80
N ALA A 370 -10.70 14.90 -3.69
CA ALA A 370 -10.78 13.43 -3.70
C ALA A 370 -12.01 12.93 -4.47
N TYR A 371 -13.18 13.50 -4.21
CA TYR A 371 -14.39 13.15 -4.96
C TYR A 371 -14.27 13.47 -6.45
N TYR A 372 -13.62 14.61 -6.79
CA TYR A 372 -13.45 15.00 -8.18
C TYR A 372 -12.61 13.98 -8.96
N VAL A 373 -11.44 13.55 -8.44
CA VAL A 373 -10.61 12.57 -9.15
C VAL A 373 -11.31 11.23 -9.29
N ASN A 374 -11.98 10.76 -8.24
CA ASN A 374 -12.74 9.50 -8.27
C ASN A 374 -13.89 9.54 -9.30
N ASP A 375 -14.58 10.69 -9.45
CA ASP A 375 -15.61 10.89 -10.50
C ASP A 375 -15.02 10.89 -11.91
N LYS A 376 -13.76 11.33 -12.08
CA LYS A 376 -13.09 11.39 -13.38
C LYS A 376 -12.46 10.06 -13.83
N GLN A 377 -12.28 9.12 -12.93
CA GLN A 377 -11.78 7.78 -13.25
C GLN A 377 -12.83 6.95 -14.00
N LYS A 378 -13.08 7.33 -15.25
CA LYS A 378 -14.07 6.69 -16.11
C LYS A 378 -13.73 5.21 -16.34
N ASP A 379 -14.77 4.38 -16.40
CA ASP A 379 -14.68 2.93 -16.59
C ASP A 379 -14.00 2.17 -15.44
N SER A 380 -13.63 2.85 -14.33
CA SER A 380 -13.19 2.19 -13.12
C SER A 380 -14.37 1.53 -12.39
N ARG A 381 -14.03 0.54 -11.57
CA ARG A 381 -14.95 -0.13 -10.63
C ARG A 381 -14.88 0.48 -9.22
N GLY A 382 -14.25 1.64 -9.12
CA GLY A 382 -13.99 2.36 -7.89
C GLY A 382 -12.48 2.59 -7.68
N PRO A 383 -12.10 3.29 -6.61
CA PRO A 383 -10.70 3.52 -6.29
C PRO A 383 -9.98 2.22 -5.91
N SER A 384 -8.67 2.15 -6.18
CA SER A 384 -7.81 1.01 -5.82
C SER A 384 -7.37 1.02 -4.36
N PHE A 385 -7.51 2.15 -3.69
CA PHE A 385 -7.35 2.39 -2.25
C PHE A 385 -8.11 3.67 -1.87
N GLU A 386 -8.19 3.98 -0.58
CA GLU A 386 -8.83 5.21 -0.14
C GLU A 386 -7.99 6.42 -0.57
N THR A 387 -8.54 7.25 -1.45
CA THR A 387 -7.82 8.38 -2.05
C THR A 387 -7.25 9.31 -0.99
N ILE A 388 -5.93 9.56 -1.06
CA ILE A 388 -5.23 10.53 -0.24
C ILE A 388 -5.32 11.88 -0.94
N SER A 389 -5.88 12.88 -0.27
CA SER A 389 -5.97 14.25 -0.74
C SER A 389 -5.67 15.15 0.45
N ALA A 390 -4.47 15.73 0.48
CA ALA A 390 -3.89 16.28 1.69
C ALA A 390 -3.21 17.64 1.43
N SER A 391 -3.50 18.65 2.26
CA SER A 391 -2.97 19.99 2.17
C SER A 391 -2.25 20.39 3.46
N GLY A 392 -1.10 21.07 3.34
CA GLY A 392 -0.33 21.56 4.47
C GLY A 392 -0.02 20.43 5.49
N PRO A 393 -0.34 20.59 6.79
CA PRO A 393 -0.03 19.61 7.82
C PRO A 393 -0.65 18.22 7.61
N ASN A 394 -1.79 18.10 6.91
CA ASN A 394 -2.36 16.80 6.58
C ASN A 394 -1.50 16.03 5.58
N ALA A 395 -0.80 16.73 4.68
CA ALA A 395 0.14 16.11 3.75
C ALA A 395 1.38 15.50 4.44
N ALA A 396 1.66 15.88 5.69
CA ALA A 396 2.70 15.24 6.49
C ALA A 396 2.31 13.86 7.04
N LEU A 397 1.06 13.43 6.85
CA LEU A 397 0.57 12.11 7.22
C LEU A 397 0.54 11.22 5.98
N ALA A 398 1.47 10.28 5.87
CA ALA A 398 1.72 9.52 4.64
C ALA A 398 0.47 8.79 4.09
N HIS A 399 -0.43 8.35 4.97
CA HIS A 399 -1.68 7.63 4.62
C HIS A 399 -2.94 8.38 5.07
N TYR A 400 -2.91 9.72 4.97
CA TYR A 400 -4.07 10.53 5.31
C TYR A 400 -5.14 10.44 4.22
N SER A 401 -6.38 10.16 4.63
CA SER A 401 -7.56 10.32 3.78
C SER A 401 -8.51 11.34 4.39
N PRO A 402 -9.06 12.28 3.59
CA PRO A 402 -9.90 13.34 4.11
C PRO A 402 -11.27 12.82 4.56
N SER A 403 -11.74 13.33 5.68
CA SER A 403 -13.09 13.09 6.20
C SER A 403 -13.80 14.40 6.52
N ASN A 404 -15.10 14.35 6.81
CA ASN A 404 -15.85 15.54 7.24
C ASN A 404 -15.25 16.22 8.48
N ALA A 405 -14.56 15.46 9.34
CA ALA A 405 -13.96 15.97 10.57
C ALA A 405 -12.54 16.52 10.37
N THR A 406 -11.82 16.07 9.35
CA THR A 406 -10.38 16.34 9.18
C THR A 406 -10.04 17.14 7.93
N SER A 407 -10.96 17.20 6.96
CA SER A 407 -10.74 17.84 5.65
C SER A 407 -10.44 19.33 5.78
N ARG A 408 -9.34 19.75 5.21
CA ARG A 408 -8.89 21.14 5.15
C ARG A 408 -9.33 21.81 3.86
N LYS A 409 -9.42 23.13 3.90
CA LYS A 409 -9.61 23.98 2.72
C LYS A 409 -8.30 24.08 1.95
N LEU A 410 -8.36 23.95 0.63
CA LEU A 410 -7.20 24.13 -0.23
C LEU A 410 -6.87 25.61 -0.39
N THR A 411 -5.58 25.97 -0.34
CA THR A 411 -5.08 27.33 -0.47
C THR A 411 -3.91 27.40 -1.46
N VAL A 412 -3.61 28.59 -1.94
CA VAL A 412 -2.47 28.81 -2.85
C VAL A 412 -1.12 28.82 -2.12
N ASP A 413 -1.13 28.89 -0.79
CA ASP A 413 0.06 29.09 0.03
C ASP A 413 0.63 27.79 0.60
N GLU A 414 -0.10 26.68 0.48
CA GLU A 414 0.29 25.38 1.02
C GLU A 414 0.59 24.35 -0.07
N MET A 415 1.42 23.37 0.27
CA MET A 415 1.63 22.18 -0.55
C MET A 415 0.36 21.34 -0.56
N TYR A 416 0.01 20.80 -1.72
CA TYR A 416 -1.06 19.85 -1.88
C TYR A 416 -0.51 18.54 -2.45
N LEU A 417 -0.80 17.45 -1.78
CA LEU A 417 -0.45 16.09 -2.17
C LEU A 417 -1.73 15.33 -2.48
N VAL A 418 -1.82 14.76 -3.67
CA VAL A 418 -2.85 13.80 -4.05
C VAL A 418 -2.21 12.49 -4.42
N ASP A 419 -2.76 11.42 -3.86
CA ASP A 419 -2.42 10.05 -4.18
C ASP A 419 -3.72 9.31 -4.48
N SER A 420 -3.81 8.76 -5.69
CA SER A 420 -5.03 8.16 -6.21
C SER A 420 -4.76 7.03 -7.18
N GLY A 421 -5.69 6.10 -7.23
CA GLY A 421 -5.66 5.03 -8.21
C GLY A 421 -7.05 4.45 -8.43
N GLY A 422 -7.24 3.79 -9.56
CA GLY A 422 -8.51 3.18 -9.97
C GLY A 422 -8.40 1.68 -10.17
N GLN A 423 -9.49 0.98 -9.89
CA GLN A 423 -9.67 -0.43 -10.23
C GLN A 423 -10.36 -0.55 -11.60
N TYR A 424 -9.58 -0.81 -12.64
CA TYR A 424 -10.09 -1.09 -13.98
C TYR A 424 -10.11 -2.60 -14.23
N LEU A 425 -11.07 -3.13 -15.00
CA LEU A 425 -11.16 -4.58 -15.26
C LEU A 425 -9.89 -5.18 -15.91
N ASP A 426 -9.04 -4.34 -16.45
CA ASP A 426 -7.80 -4.72 -17.10
C ASP A 426 -6.53 -4.23 -16.36
N GLY A 427 -6.68 -3.45 -15.27
CA GLY A 427 -5.52 -3.01 -14.50
C GLY A 427 -5.88 -2.28 -13.21
N THR A 428 -4.96 -2.28 -12.28
CA THR A 428 -4.98 -1.46 -11.08
C THR A 428 -3.99 -0.33 -11.27
N THR A 429 -4.34 0.91 -10.89
CA THR A 429 -3.46 2.07 -11.03
C THR A 429 -3.13 2.67 -9.69
N ASP A 430 -2.02 3.41 -9.66
CA ASP A 430 -1.49 4.09 -8.50
C ASP A 430 -0.61 5.27 -8.93
N ILE A 431 -0.82 6.45 -8.34
CA ILE A 431 -0.02 7.63 -8.67
C ILE A 431 -0.12 8.71 -7.61
N THR A 432 1.03 9.21 -7.15
CA THR A 432 1.08 10.41 -6.31
C THR A 432 1.63 11.61 -7.07
N ARG A 433 0.98 12.76 -6.90
CA ARG A 433 1.51 14.06 -7.31
C ARG A 433 1.43 15.06 -6.17
N THR A 434 2.50 15.85 -6.02
CA THR A 434 2.53 17.01 -5.12
C THR A 434 2.64 18.28 -5.94
N VAL A 435 1.80 19.27 -5.63
CA VAL A 435 1.73 20.56 -6.37
C VAL A 435 1.66 21.76 -5.42
N HIS A 436 2.00 22.94 -5.94
CA HIS A 436 1.91 24.21 -5.22
C HIS A 436 1.38 25.30 -6.16
N TRP A 437 0.26 25.94 -5.83
CA TRP A 437 -0.36 26.92 -6.71
C TRP A 437 0.25 28.31 -6.59
N GLY A 438 0.84 28.69 -5.44
CA GLY A 438 1.55 29.93 -5.21
C GLY A 438 3.06 29.84 -5.50
N THR A 439 3.87 30.41 -4.61
CA THR A 439 5.35 30.40 -4.69
C THR A 439 5.90 29.47 -3.61
N PRO A 440 6.44 28.30 -3.95
CA PRO A 440 7.02 27.39 -2.98
C PRO A 440 8.30 27.98 -2.35
N THR A 441 8.57 27.65 -1.08
CA THR A 441 9.80 27.98 -0.37
C THR A 441 10.98 27.19 -0.93
N ASP A 442 12.21 27.63 -0.65
CA ASP A 442 13.41 26.91 -1.10
C ASP A 442 13.50 25.50 -0.49
N MET A 443 13.02 25.31 0.74
CA MET A 443 12.93 24.00 1.37
C MET A 443 11.97 23.06 0.60
N GLN A 444 10.82 23.54 0.17
CA GLN A 444 9.86 22.78 -0.62
C GLN A 444 10.40 22.41 -2.01
N LYS A 445 11.19 23.28 -2.65
CA LYS A 445 11.86 22.97 -3.93
C LYS A 445 12.97 21.93 -3.79
N VAL A 446 13.81 22.04 -2.77
CA VAL A 446 14.92 21.11 -2.52
C VAL A 446 14.42 19.67 -2.34
N GLN A 447 13.28 19.47 -1.72
CA GLN A 447 12.73 18.13 -1.47
C GLN A 447 12.35 17.38 -2.75
N VAL A 448 11.91 18.07 -3.80
CA VAL A 448 11.53 17.44 -5.09
C VAL A 448 12.73 17.06 -5.93
N ALA A 449 13.88 17.72 -5.76
CA ALA A 449 15.11 17.46 -6.53
C ALA A 449 15.84 16.14 -6.16
N LEU A 450 15.38 15.40 -5.15
CA LEU A 450 16.03 14.20 -4.61
C LEU A 450 15.71 12.91 -5.38
N TRP A 451 15.38 12.97 -6.64
CA TRP A 451 15.07 11.82 -7.48
C TRP A 451 16.31 10.95 -7.74
N GLY A 452 16.45 9.91 -6.98
CA GLY A 452 17.46 8.88 -7.18
C GLY A 452 16.80 7.52 -7.31
N VAL A 453 16.47 7.15 -8.53
CA VAL A 453 15.96 5.84 -8.89
C VAL A 453 17.04 4.80 -8.63
N ASN A 454 16.74 3.68 -8.01
CA ASN A 454 17.15 2.33 -8.39
C ASN A 454 17.38 1.32 -7.27
N MET A 455 17.16 1.57 -6.06
CA MET A 455 17.10 0.58 -4.97
C MET A 455 16.75 1.37 -3.72
N GLU A 456 16.07 0.79 -2.79
CA GLU A 456 15.58 1.50 -1.59
C GLU A 456 16.68 2.34 -0.92
N MET A 457 17.88 1.78 -0.77
CA MET A 457 19.03 2.46 -0.20
C MET A 457 19.46 3.68 -1.04
N LEU A 458 19.40 3.59 -2.37
CA LEU A 458 19.75 4.71 -3.26
C LEU A 458 18.65 5.77 -3.26
N GLY A 459 17.38 5.38 -3.18
CA GLY A 459 16.24 6.29 -3.04
C GLY A 459 16.28 7.09 -1.73
N ARG A 460 16.72 6.48 -0.63
CA ARG A 460 16.83 7.11 0.69
C ARG A 460 18.14 7.87 0.91
N ARG A 461 19.17 7.60 0.12
CA ARG A 461 20.53 8.10 0.34
C ARG A 461 20.59 9.60 0.57
N ALA A 462 19.93 10.38 -0.27
CA ALA A 462 19.96 11.84 -0.17
C ALA A 462 19.32 12.37 1.13
N LEU A 463 18.28 11.71 1.63
CA LEU A 463 17.69 12.02 2.93
C LEU A 463 18.60 11.58 4.08
N TRP A 464 19.20 10.40 3.99
CA TRP A 464 20.10 9.89 5.01
C TRP A 464 21.38 10.75 5.16
N GLU A 465 21.90 11.31 4.06
CA GLU A 465 23.05 12.23 4.08
C GLU A 465 22.79 13.47 4.95
N VAL A 466 21.53 13.85 5.16
CA VAL A 466 21.13 14.97 6.02
C VAL A 466 20.36 14.54 7.29
N GLY A 467 20.38 13.25 7.63
CA GLY A 467 19.76 12.70 8.83
C GLY A 467 18.22 12.59 8.76
N LEU A 468 17.65 12.61 7.57
CA LEU A 468 16.21 12.51 7.32
C LEU A 468 15.83 11.12 6.79
N ASN A 469 14.56 10.75 6.92
CA ASN A 469 14.00 9.51 6.41
C ASN A 469 12.49 9.65 6.19
N TYR A 470 11.85 8.68 5.50
CA TYR A 470 10.39 8.54 5.44
C TYR A 470 9.97 7.18 5.97
N GLY A 471 8.79 7.12 6.59
CA GLY A 471 8.30 6.00 7.39
C GLY A 471 7.50 4.95 6.62
N HIS A 472 7.65 4.85 5.29
CA HIS A 472 6.96 3.85 4.46
C HIS A 472 7.93 3.20 3.47
N GLY A 473 7.47 2.18 2.71
CA GLY A 473 8.24 1.55 1.65
C GLY A 473 8.56 2.51 0.50
N THR A 474 9.59 2.18 -0.27
CA THR A 474 9.95 2.94 -1.46
C THR A 474 9.18 2.50 -2.70
N GLY A 475 8.51 1.36 -2.65
CA GLY A 475 7.66 0.87 -3.72
C GLY A 475 7.22 -0.58 -3.53
N HIS A 476 6.16 -0.95 -4.21
CA HIS A 476 5.48 -2.24 -4.14
C HIS A 476 5.04 -2.70 -5.53
N GLY A 477 4.73 -3.98 -5.69
CA GLY A 477 4.13 -4.50 -6.92
C GLY A 477 2.72 -3.98 -7.14
N VAL A 478 2.28 -3.95 -8.41
CA VAL A 478 0.93 -3.53 -8.80
C VAL A 478 0.29 -4.61 -9.67
N GLY A 479 -0.99 -4.92 -9.40
CA GLY A 479 -1.71 -6.02 -10.03
C GLY A 479 -2.61 -5.63 -11.21
N ASN A 480 -3.11 -6.64 -11.92
CA ASN A 480 -4.09 -6.48 -12.99
C ASN A 480 -5.50 -6.72 -12.44
N TYR A 481 -6.25 -5.67 -12.17
CA TYR A 481 -7.51 -5.70 -11.44
C TYR A 481 -7.39 -6.59 -10.20
N PHE A 482 -6.49 -6.15 -9.31
CA PHE A 482 -6.04 -6.91 -8.15
C PHE A 482 -5.74 -5.95 -7.00
N GLY A 483 -4.99 -6.38 -5.96
CA GLY A 483 -4.53 -5.47 -4.92
C GLY A 483 -3.55 -4.42 -5.48
N VAL A 484 -3.66 -3.19 -5.03
CA VAL A 484 -2.70 -2.12 -5.34
C VAL A 484 -1.32 -2.51 -4.83
N HIS A 485 -1.20 -3.04 -3.63
CA HIS A 485 0.01 -3.65 -3.09
C HIS A 485 0.10 -5.14 -3.48
N GLU A 486 0.65 -5.42 -4.65
CA GLU A 486 0.81 -6.80 -5.10
C GLU A 486 2.16 -7.39 -4.70
N TRP A 487 2.18 -8.18 -3.63
CA TRP A 487 3.37 -8.94 -3.22
C TRP A 487 3.72 -10.07 -4.21
N PRO A 488 4.99 -10.51 -4.29
CA PRO A 488 6.13 -10.12 -3.45
C PRO A 488 7.08 -9.09 -4.11
N VAL A 489 6.64 -8.31 -5.06
CA VAL A 489 7.45 -7.28 -5.73
C VAL A 489 7.57 -6.05 -4.82
N GLY A 490 8.74 -5.43 -4.75
CA GLY A 490 8.94 -4.18 -4.01
C GLY A 490 10.40 -3.85 -3.76
N PHE A 491 10.65 -2.64 -3.30
CA PHE A 491 11.98 -2.13 -2.93
C PHE A 491 12.30 -2.33 -1.44
N GLN A 492 11.47 -3.03 -0.71
CA GLN A 492 11.65 -3.29 0.71
C GLN A 492 12.45 -4.58 0.95
N SER A 493 12.52 -5.01 2.18
CA SER A 493 13.34 -6.09 2.72
C SER A 493 13.05 -7.50 2.19
N ASN A 494 12.49 -7.67 1.01
CA ASN A 494 12.32 -8.99 0.42
C ASN A 494 13.52 -9.39 -0.46
N ASN A 495 13.77 -10.69 -0.55
CA ASN A 495 14.87 -11.26 -1.33
C ASN A 495 14.41 -11.70 -2.75
N ILE A 496 13.33 -11.16 -3.27
CA ILE A 496 12.83 -11.51 -4.60
C ILE A 496 13.51 -10.61 -5.64
N PRO A 497 14.32 -11.19 -6.55
CA PRO A 497 14.95 -10.41 -7.60
C PRO A 497 13.92 -9.92 -8.61
N PHE A 498 14.07 -8.67 -9.05
CA PHE A 498 13.29 -8.14 -10.16
C PHE A 498 13.47 -8.96 -11.43
N ARG A 499 12.38 -9.14 -12.16
CA ARG A 499 12.33 -9.82 -13.47
C ARG A 499 11.61 -8.94 -14.47
N GLU A 500 11.94 -9.12 -15.75
CA GLU A 500 11.18 -8.53 -16.85
C GLU A 500 9.69 -8.83 -16.71
N GLY A 501 8.85 -7.82 -16.96
CA GLY A 501 7.40 -7.92 -16.86
C GLY A 501 6.83 -7.70 -15.45
N MET A 502 7.65 -7.50 -14.43
CA MET A 502 7.17 -7.05 -13.11
C MET A 502 6.85 -5.57 -13.14
N PHE A 503 5.74 -5.18 -12.49
CA PHE A 503 5.36 -3.79 -12.23
C PHE A 503 5.64 -3.46 -10.77
N THR A 504 6.12 -2.24 -10.52
CA THR A 504 6.36 -1.73 -9.17
C THR A 504 6.12 -0.23 -9.10
N SER A 505 5.62 0.27 -7.97
CA SER A 505 5.67 1.71 -7.67
C SER A 505 7.10 2.14 -7.31
N ILE A 506 7.37 3.43 -7.47
CA ILE A 506 8.56 4.14 -6.96
C ILE A 506 8.04 5.43 -6.34
N GLU A 507 8.00 5.49 -5.00
CA GLU A 507 7.23 6.48 -4.25
C GLU A 507 8.02 7.13 -3.08
N PRO A 508 9.24 7.61 -3.27
CA PRO A 508 9.96 8.28 -2.19
C PRO A 508 9.19 9.50 -1.68
N GLY A 509 9.26 9.73 -0.36
CA GLY A 509 8.56 10.84 0.27
C GLY A 509 9.43 11.63 1.25
N TYR A 510 8.93 12.78 1.65
CA TYR A 510 9.42 13.56 2.77
C TYR A 510 8.23 14.19 3.51
N TYR A 511 8.20 14.05 4.82
CA TYR A 511 7.08 14.49 5.65
C TYR A 511 7.61 15.32 6.81
N LYS A 512 7.27 16.61 6.81
CA LYS A 512 7.61 17.55 7.89
C LYS A 512 6.38 17.69 8.77
N GLU A 513 6.44 17.09 9.93
CA GLU A 513 5.34 17.08 10.88
C GLU A 513 4.79 18.48 11.14
N ASN A 514 3.46 18.61 11.17
CA ASN A 514 2.70 19.85 11.34
C ASN A 514 2.97 20.96 10.29
N ASP A 515 3.59 20.63 9.16
CA ASP A 515 3.90 21.61 8.11
C ASP A 515 3.44 21.12 6.73
N PHE A 516 4.19 20.21 6.08
CA PHE A 516 3.84 19.68 4.76
C PHE A 516 4.41 18.28 4.51
N GLY A 517 3.86 17.61 3.49
CA GLY A 517 4.40 16.38 2.93
C GLY A 517 4.61 16.48 1.43
N ILE A 518 5.60 15.75 0.93
CA ILE A 518 5.86 15.57 -0.50
C ILE A 518 6.00 14.08 -0.74
N ARG A 519 5.22 13.55 -1.67
CA ARG A 519 5.45 12.25 -2.31
C ARG A 519 5.30 12.44 -3.81
N ILE A 520 6.15 11.80 -4.56
CA ILE A 520 5.99 11.67 -5.99
C ILE A 520 6.14 10.20 -6.30
N GLU A 521 5.16 9.67 -6.95
CA GLU A 521 5.05 8.25 -7.23
C GLU A 521 4.73 8.01 -8.68
N ASP A 522 5.44 7.06 -9.24
CA ASP A 522 5.16 6.51 -10.56
C ASP A 522 5.20 4.98 -10.51
N VAL A 523 4.26 4.35 -11.16
CA VAL A 523 4.35 2.94 -11.47
C VAL A 523 5.28 2.76 -12.68
N VAL A 524 6.16 1.79 -12.58
CA VAL A 524 7.11 1.42 -13.62
C VAL A 524 7.01 -0.07 -13.93
N VAL A 525 7.35 -0.46 -15.16
CA VAL A 525 7.53 -1.86 -15.53
C VAL A 525 9.01 -2.14 -15.75
N ILE A 526 9.46 -3.33 -15.30
CA ILE A 526 10.83 -3.78 -15.51
C ILE A 526 10.98 -4.33 -16.92
N VAL A 527 11.89 -3.76 -17.69
CA VAL A 527 12.16 -4.11 -19.09
C VAL A 527 13.64 -4.40 -19.33
N PRO A 528 14.01 -5.14 -20.39
CA PRO A 528 15.42 -5.34 -20.76
C PRO A 528 16.12 -4.01 -21.08
N ALA A 529 17.35 -3.87 -20.60
CA ALA A 529 18.22 -2.74 -20.93
C ALA A 529 19.27 -3.15 -21.95
N HIS A 530 19.30 -2.48 -23.09
CA HIS A 530 20.34 -2.66 -24.09
C HIS A 530 21.57 -1.83 -23.74
N THR A 531 22.65 -2.49 -23.38
CA THR A 531 23.92 -1.82 -23.01
C THR A 531 25.06 -2.26 -23.91
N LYS A 532 26.14 -1.48 -23.95
CA LYS A 532 27.37 -1.86 -24.66
C LYS A 532 28.04 -3.13 -24.10
N TYR A 533 27.60 -3.60 -22.94
CA TYR A 533 28.13 -4.79 -22.27
C TYR A 533 27.25 -6.04 -22.42
N GLY A 534 26.16 -5.96 -23.21
CA GLY A 534 25.25 -7.08 -23.48
C GLY A 534 23.80 -6.79 -23.12
N HIS A 535 22.98 -7.84 -23.12
CA HIS A 535 21.52 -7.75 -22.98
C HIS A 535 20.99 -8.28 -21.63
N ASN A 536 21.87 -8.66 -20.68
CA ASN A 536 21.49 -9.23 -19.40
C ASN A 536 21.24 -8.16 -18.30
N TYR A 537 20.85 -6.96 -18.71
CA TYR A 537 20.56 -5.85 -17.81
C TYR A 537 19.09 -5.50 -17.86
N LEU A 538 18.55 -5.04 -16.75
CA LEU A 538 17.17 -4.56 -16.63
C LEU A 538 17.18 -3.06 -16.33
N THR A 539 16.10 -2.40 -16.74
CA THR A 539 15.79 -0.99 -16.44
C THR A 539 14.30 -0.83 -16.19
N PHE A 540 13.90 0.39 -15.89
CA PHE A 540 12.51 0.75 -15.61
C PHE A 540 11.95 1.59 -16.76
N GLU A 541 10.74 1.25 -17.21
CA GLU A 541 9.90 2.08 -18.09
C GLU A 541 8.75 2.63 -17.27
N THR A 542 8.63 3.95 -17.19
CA THR A 542 7.55 4.62 -16.46
C THR A 542 6.22 4.49 -17.21
N VAL A 543 5.20 4.02 -16.51
CA VAL A 543 3.84 3.87 -17.07
C VAL A 543 2.85 4.89 -16.53
N SER A 544 3.14 5.56 -15.42
CA SER A 544 2.40 6.72 -14.93
C SER A 544 2.72 7.95 -15.78
N LEU A 545 1.73 8.59 -16.39
CA LEU A 545 1.91 9.60 -17.45
C LEU A 545 1.28 10.95 -17.10
N VAL A 546 1.61 11.49 -15.92
CA VAL A 546 1.14 12.80 -15.44
C VAL A 546 2.34 13.73 -15.19
N PRO A 547 2.34 14.99 -15.68
CA PRO A 547 3.46 15.90 -15.46
C PRO A 547 3.65 16.24 -13.97
N TYR A 548 4.91 16.44 -13.59
CA TYR A 548 5.28 16.97 -12.28
C TYR A 548 5.09 18.48 -12.22
N ASP A 549 4.87 19.04 -11.02
CA ASP A 549 4.81 20.49 -10.84
C ASP A 549 6.20 21.11 -11.03
N ARG A 550 6.35 21.85 -12.12
CA ARG A 550 7.62 22.50 -12.51
C ARG A 550 8.12 23.52 -11.47
N LYS A 551 7.24 24.08 -10.66
CA LYS A 551 7.61 25.06 -9.61
C LYS A 551 8.38 24.41 -8.47
N LEU A 552 8.16 23.10 -8.26
CA LEU A 552 8.81 22.31 -7.21
C LEU A 552 10.15 21.70 -7.66
N ILE A 553 10.51 21.82 -8.94
CA ILE A 553 11.73 21.27 -9.50
C ILE A 553 12.83 22.32 -9.52
N ASP A 554 13.89 22.12 -8.72
CA ASP A 554 15.10 22.92 -8.79
C ASP A 554 16.11 22.25 -9.74
N THR A 555 16.14 22.75 -10.98
CA THR A 555 17.02 22.22 -12.03
C THR A 555 18.52 22.46 -11.74
N SER A 556 18.86 23.36 -10.82
CA SER A 556 20.25 23.61 -10.44
C SER A 556 20.86 22.47 -9.64
N LEU A 557 20.01 21.67 -8.99
CA LEU A 557 20.39 20.49 -8.20
C LEU A 557 20.42 19.20 -9.04
N MET A 558 19.98 19.26 -10.30
CA MET A 558 19.89 18.08 -11.17
C MET A 558 21.11 17.94 -12.07
N SER A 559 21.58 16.72 -12.23
CA SER A 559 22.59 16.39 -13.25
C SER A 559 22.01 16.50 -14.66
N THR A 560 22.89 16.65 -15.65
CA THR A 560 22.49 16.65 -17.07
C THR A 560 21.72 15.36 -17.45
N GLN A 561 22.10 14.22 -16.89
CA GLN A 561 21.40 12.95 -17.15
C GLN A 561 19.98 12.93 -16.58
N GLN A 562 19.79 13.48 -15.37
CA GLN A 562 18.47 13.60 -14.75
C GLN A 562 17.56 14.56 -15.54
N LEU A 563 18.08 15.69 -15.99
CA LEU A 563 17.34 16.62 -16.86
C LEU A 563 16.95 15.95 -18.19
N GLN A 564 17.88 15.22 -18.81
CA GLN A 564 17.60 14.48 -20.04
C GLN A 564 16.52 13.41 -19.85
N TRP A 565 16.57 12.68 -18.72
CA TRP A 565 15.53 11.72 -18.37
C TRP A 565 14.16 12.39 -18.22
N LEU A 566 14.10 13.51 -17.51
CA LEU A 566 12.87 14.28 -17.29
C LEU A 566 12.29 14.83 -18.61
N ASP A 567 13.16 15.35 -19.49
CA ASP A 567 12.72 15.81 -20.81
C ASP A 567 12.19 14.66 -21.67
N ASN A 568 12.82 13.49 -21.64
CA ASN A 568 12.34 12.30 -22.34
C ASN A 568 10.99 11.84 -21.77
N TYR A 569 10.82 11.85 -20.45
CA TYR A 569 9.56 11.53 -19.81
C TYR A 569 8.43 12.49 -20.25
N TYR A 570 8.71 13.79 -20.33
CA TYR A 570 7.76 14.77 -20.82
C TYR A 570 7.43 14.57 -22.32
N LEU A 571 8.37 14.13 -23.12
CA LEU A 571 8.11 13.78 -24.52
C LEU A 571 7.17 12.57 -24.61
N THR A 572 7.38 11.54 -23.81
CA THR A 572 6.50 10.36 -23.73
C THR A 572 5.07 10.76 -23.32
N ILE A 573 4.92 11.62 -22.29
CA ILE A 573 3.60 12.16 -21.90
C ILE A 573 2.94 12.88 -23.09
N ARG A 574 3.67 13.74 -23.78
CA ARG A 574 3.12 14.49 -24.93
C ARG A 574 2.61 13.58 -26.04
N GLU A 575 3.34 12.50 -26.30
CA GLU A 575 3.00 11.55 -27.34
C GLU A 575 1.76 10.70 -26.95
N LEU A 576 1.85 9.99 -25.82
CA LEU A 576 0.82 9.03 -25.42
C LEU A 576 -0.44 9.73 -24.92
N MET A 577 -0.30 10.68 -24.01
CA MET A 577 -1.45 11.42 -23.47
C MET A 577 -2.03 12.39 -24.49
N GLY A 578 -1.18 12.96 -25.37
CA GLY A 578 -1.66 13.81 -26.48
C GLY A 578 -2.61 13.07 -27.41
N ALA A 579 -2.28 11.82 -27.76
CA ALA A 579 -3.14 10.96 -28.58
C ALA A 579 -4.44 10.57 -27.85
N GLU A 580 -4.36 10.23 -26.56
CA GLU A 580 -5.53 9.82 -25.77
C GLU A 580 -6.49 10.99 -25.51
N LEU A 581 -5.98 12.18 -25.20
CA LEU A 581 -6.79 13.38 -25.01
C LEU A 581 -7.48 13.81 -26.32
N ASP A 582 -6.81 13.67 -27.47
CA ASP A 582 -7.44 13.88 -28.78
C ASP A 582 -8.56 12.86 -29.03
N ARG A 583 -8.32 11.57 -28.73
CA ARG A 583 -9.32 10.51 -28.88
C ARG A 583 -10.59 10.79 -28.05
N GLN A 584 -10.43 11.38 -26.87
CA GLN A 584 -11.55 11.76 -26.00
C GLN A 584 -12.13 13.14 -26.30
N GLY A 585 -11.55 13.93 -27.21
CA GLY A 585 -11.97 15.30 -27.52
C GLY A 585 -11.67 16.33 -26.42
N LEU A 586 -10.71 16.01 -25.54
CA LEU A 586 -10.33 16.82 -24.36
C LEU A 586 -9.24 17.86 -24.75
N THR A 587 -9.67 18.87 -25.50
CA THR A 587 -8.75 19.87 -26.10
C THR A 587 -8.11 20.78 -25.04
N GLU A 588 -8.83 21.19 -24.02
CA GLU A 588 -8.30 22.10 -22.99
C GLU A 588 -7.31 21.36 -22.06
N GLU A 589 -7.60 20.12 -21.72
CA GLU A 589 -6.71 19.23 -20.98
C GLU A 589 -5.40 19.00 -21.76
N LYS A 590 -5.50 18.79 -23.08
CA LYS A 590 -4.31 18.68 -23.94
C LYS A 590 -3.48 19.96 -23.93
N LYS A 591 -4.10 21.14 -24.03
CA LYS A 591 -3.37 22.42 -23.96
C LYS A 591 -2.69 22.58 -22.60
N TRP A 592 -3.39 22.24 -21.51
CA TRP A 592 -2.83 22.29 -20.17
C TRP A 592 -1.63 21.34 -20.05
N MET A 593 -1.77 20.08 -20.45
CA MET A 593 -0.69 19.09 -20.44
C MET A 593 0.53 19.56 -21.24
N LEU A 594 0.33 20.10 -22.46
CA LEU A 594 1.41 20.63 -23.30
C LEU A 594 2.14 21.81 -22.63
N LYS A 595 1.43 22.68 -21.91
CA LYS A 595 2.01 23.77 -21.13
C LYS A 595 2.90 23.25 -20.01
N HIS A 596 2.49 22.19 -19.32
CA HIS A 596 3.18 21.63 -18.15
C HIS A 596 4.31 20.65 -18.48
N THR A 597 4.42 20.22 -19.73
CA THR A 597 5.46 19.30 -20.23
C THR A 597 6.50 19.95 -21.16
N VAL A 598 6.67 21.27 -21.11
CA VAL A 598 7.73 21.95 -21.87
C VAL A 598 9.10 21.46 -21.39
N PRO A 599 10.02 21.01 -22.26
CA PRO A 599 11.35 20.58 -21.87
C PRO A 599 12.13 21.64 -21.08
N PHE A 600 13.07 21.17 -20.24
CA PHE A 600 13.91 22.05 -19.39
C PHE A 600 15.22 22.50 -20.06
N GLN A 601 15.33 22.43 -21.35
CA GLN A 601 16.57 22.67 -22.09
C GLN A 601 17.27 24.00 -21.67
N ARG A 602 18.58 23.92 -21.42
CA ARG A 602 19.43 25.11 -21.28
C ARG A 602 19.63 25.73 -22.68
N ALA A 603 19.64 27.04 -22.75
CA ALA A 603 19.78 27.83 -23.99
C ALA A 603 21.08 27.58 -24.82
N THR A 604 21.97 26.72 -24.31
CA THR A 604 23.24 26.36 -24.96
C THR A 604 23.14 25.20 -25.94
N ASP A 605 22.05 24.38 -25.89
CA ASP A 605 21.94 23.17 -26.70
C ASP A 605 21.03 23.29 -27.94
N SER A 606 20.45 24.47 -28.17
CA SER A 606 19.54 24.71 -29.31
C SER A 606 20.18 24.47 -30.69
N ALA A 607 21.50 24.50 -30.78
CA ALA A 607 22.23 24.27 -32.05
C ALA A 607 22.38 22.77 -32.39
N ALA A 608 22.37 21.86 -31.41
CA ALA A 608 22.57 20.44 -31.63
C ALA A 608 21.27 19.72 -32.10
N ILE A 609 20.11 20.16 -31.59
CA ILE A 609 18.82 19.55 -31.94
C ILE A 609 18.35 19.95 -33.32
N SER A 610 18.63 21.18 -33.78
CA SER A 610 18.32 21.58 -35.13
C SER A 610 19.15 20.81 -36.19
N SER A 611 20.36 20.35 -35.84
CA SER A 611 21.19 19.52 -36.71
C SER A 611 20.73 18.04 -36.76
N LEU A 612 20.24 17.49 -35.63
CA LEU A 612 19.67 16.12 -35.62
C LEU A 612 18.33 16.03 -36.35
N SER A 613 17.45 17.02 -36.20
CA SER A 613 16.18 17.08 -36.96
C SER A 613 16.40 17.20 -38.45
N LEU A 614 17.37 17.99 -38.89
CA LEU A 614 17.75 18.13 -40.30
C LEU A 614 18.40 16.85 -40.86
N THR A 615 19.16 16.09 -40.06
CA THR A 615 19.76 14.82 -40.49
C THR A 615 18.73 13.69 -40.56
N LEU A 616 17.76 13.63 -39.67
CA LEU A 616 16.66 12.65 -39.73
C LEU A 616 15.73 12.92 -40.92
N THR A 617 15.41 14.18 -41.20
CA THR A 617 14.62 14.53 -42.41
C THR A 617 15.38 14.25 -43.68
N ALA A 618 16.69 14.48 -43.74
CA ALA A 618 17.53 14.15 -44.87
C ALA A 618 17.68 12.62 -45.08
N LEU A 619 17.79 11.84 -44.01
CA LEU A 619 17.81 10.36 -44.10
C LEU A 619 16.45 9.80 -44.55
N ALA A 620 15.33 10.34 -44.06
CA ALA A 620 13.99 9.93 -44.48
C ALA A 620 13.72 10.23 -45.97
N THR A 621 14.17 11.42 -46.45
CA THR A 621 14.08 11.77 -47.89
C THR A 621 15.00 10.93 -48.76
N ALA A 622 16.20 10.59 -48.31
CA ALA A 622 17.12 9.70 -49.02
C ALA A 622 16.62 8.24 -49.10
N LEU A 623 15.96 7.75 -48.06
CA LEU A 623 15.31 6.42 -48.02
C LEU A 623 14.09 6.38 -48.96
N LEU A 624 13.28 7.43 -49.02
CA LEU A 624 12.15 7.53 -49.95
C LEU A 624 12.59 7.64 -51.41
N HIS A 625 13.75 8.24 -51.71
CA HIS A 625 14.27 8.37 -53.07
C HIS A 625 14.91 7.07 -53.59
N ASN A 626 15.28 6.13 -52.73
CA ASN A 626 15.80 4.81 -53.09
C ASN A 626 14.71 3.71 -53.16
N LEU A 627 13.45 4.04 -52.82
CA LEU A 627 12.30 3.13 -52.86
C LEU A 627 11.31 3.47 -53.99
N LEU A 628 11.56 4.53 -54.78
CA LEU A 628 10.91 4.87 -56.04
C LEU A 628 11.87 4.60 -57.22
#